data_33d0e5ce3fd1b9c3abc0486e8359b7f7
#
_entry.id   33d0e5ce3fd1b9c3abc0486e8359b7f7
#
_cell.length_a   1.000
_cell.length_b   1.000
_cell.length_c   1.000
_cell.angle_alpha   90.00
_cell.angle_beta   90.00
_cell.angle_gamma   90.00
#
_symmetry.space_group_name_H-M   'P 1'
#
loop_
_entity.id
_entity.type
_entity.pdbx_description
1 polymer ?
#
loop_
_entity_poly.entity_id
_entity_poly.type
_entity_poly.pdbx_seq_one_letter_code
_entity_poly.pdbx_strand_id
1 'polypeptide(L)'
;MNYQVFKTSGALATNTYVFENEGKTYVVDPGFGIGKFVSDKEVYVLLTHGHFDHIMGLSELNVKKIFISKEDKEMLTNPSLNFSQLFGQGFSFNGDVEDIDEHFETIKAPGHTMGSRIIIIDDLIFTGDTVFCSTIGRVDLSGSREKMIETLKTLNERFSKMDKNLKILPGHNEQCTIKTLFKINPYFKTR
;
A
#
# COMPACT_ATOMS: atom_id res chain seq x y z
N MET A 1 1.87 -15.99 7.76
CA MET A 1 1.54 -16.22 6.31
C MET A 1 2.78 -16.13 5.43
N ASN A 2 2.86 -16.92 4.33
CA ASN A 2 3.96 -16.82 3.35
C ASN A 2 3.62 -15.79 2.28
N TYR A 3 4.59 -14.96 1.90
CA TYR A 3 4.46 -13.96 0.84
C TYR A 3 5.78 -13.82 0.08
N GLN A 4 5.68 -13.27 -1.13
CA GLN A 4 6.81 -12.85 -1.94
C GLN A 4 6.79 -11.33 -2.08
N VAL A 5 7.94 -10.71 -2.25
CA VAL A 5 8.08 -9.29 -2.53
C VAL A 5 8.91 -9.07 -3.79
N PHE A 6 8.43 -8.19 -4.66
CA PHE A 6 9.08 -7.84 -5.91
C PHE A 6 9.31 -6.33 -5.95
N LYS A 7 10.50 -5.91 -6.39
CA LYS A 7 10.77 -4.50 -6.67
C LYS A 7 10.27 -4.17 -8.07
N THR A 8 9.32 -3.27 -8.14
CA THR A 8 8.60 -2.86 -9.36
C THR A 8 8.74 -1.36 -9.59
N SER A 9 8.13 -0.82 -10.65
CA SER A 9 8.15 0.62 -10.98
C SER A 9 9.55 1.21 -11.18
N GLY A 10 10.50 0.37 -11.63
CA GLY A 10 11.85 0.79 -12.01
C GLY A 10 12.62 1.49 -10.89
N ALA A 11 13.05 2.73 -11.15
CA ALA A 11 13.85 3.52 -10.19
C ALA A 11 13.10 3.90 -8.90
N LEU A 12 11.76 3.87 -8.90
CA LEU A 12 10.95 4.11 -7.70
C LEU A 12 11.01 2.92 -6.74
N ALA A 13 11.31 1.73 -7.25
CA ALA A 13 11.52 0.51 -6.46
C ALA A 13 10.37 0.21 -5.49
N THR A 14 9.13 0.32 -5.99
CA THR A 14 7.92 0.00 -5.23
C THR A 14 7.94 -1.48 -4.81
N ASN A 15 7.61 -1.76 -3.57
CA ASN A 15 7.43 -3.10 -3.07
C ASN A 15 6.04 -3.61 -3.45
N THR A 16 5.97 -4.49 -4.41
CA THR A 16 4.75 -5.25 -4.72
C THR A 16 4.79 -6.57 -3.97
N TYR A 17 3.74 -6.87 -3.19
CA TYR A 17 3.66 -8.11 -2.42
C TYR A 17 2.67 -9.07 -3.05
N VAL A 18 3.01 -10.37 -3.05
CA VAL A 18 2.15 -11.43 -3.58
C VAL A 18 2.03 -12.53 -2.55
N PHE A 19 0.81 -12.96 -2.25
CA PHE A 19 0.55 -14.06 -1.34
C PHE A 19 -0.70 -14.84 -1.77
N GLU A 20 -0.83 -16.06 -1.26
CA GLU A 20 -2.02 -16.88 -1.44
C GLU A 20 -2.79 -16.99 -0.12
N ASN A 21 -4.09 -16.78 -0.18
CA ASN A 21 -5.01 -16.97 0.93
C ASN A 21 -6.32 -17.57 0.44
N GLU A 22 -6.80 -18.63 1.10
CA GLU A 22 -8.06 -19.33 0.77
C GLU A 22 -8.18 -19.70 -0.73
N GLY A 23 -7.07 -20.14 -1.33
CA GLY A 23 -7.02 -20.56 -2.74
C GLY A 23 -7.07 -19.40 -3.76
N LYS A 24 -6.96 -18.16 -3.30
CA LYS A 24 -6.90 -16.95 -4.14
C LYS A 24 -5.50 -16.35 -4.10
N THR A 25 -5.05 -15.83 -5.24
CA THR A 25 -3.79 -15.06 -5.31
C THR A 25 -4.09 -13.58 -5.12
N TYR A 26 -3.43 -12.98 -4.15
CA TYR A 26 -3.53 -11.56 -3.85
C TYR A 26 -2.25 -10.84 -4.24
N VAL A 27 -2.41 -9.64 -4.82
CA VAL A 27 -1.31 -8.73 -5.15
C VAL A 27 -1.56 -7.39 -4.45
N VAL A 28 -0.60 -6.95 -3.64
CA VAL A 28 -0.68 -5.65 -2.96
C VAL A 28 0.22 -4.66 -3.69
N ASP A 29 -0.33 -3.50 -4.04
CA ASP A 29 0.36 -2.39 -4.70
C ASP A 29 1.15 -2.84 -5.95
N PRO A 30 0.47 -3.29 -7.03
CA PRO A 30 1.12 -3.77 -8.23
C PRO A 30 1.78 -2.62 -9.01
N GLY A 31 3.08 -2.45 -8.82
CA GLY A 31 3.89 -1.54 -9.63
C GLY A 31 4.22 -2.10 -11.01
N PHE A 32 4.66 -1.24 -11.92
CA PHE A 32 5.06 -1.61 -13.28
C PHE A 32 6.16 -2.69 -13.28
N GLY A 33 5.98 -3.72 -14.09
CA GLY A 33 6.91 -4.85 -14.21
C GLY A 33 6.53 -6.08 -13.40
N ILE A 34 5.43 -6.05 -12.64
CA ILE A 34 4.96 -7.18 -11.84
C ILE A 34 4.51 -8.37 -12.71
N GLY A 35 3.99 -8.13 -13.90
CA GLY A 35 3.54 -9.16 -14.83
C GLY A 35 4.62 -10.19 -15.17
N LYS A 36 5.90 -9.85 -15.03
CA LYS A 36 7.02 -10.79 -15.22
C LYS A 36 7.07 -11.90 -14.15
N PHE A 37 6.43 -11.69 -13.01
CA PHE A 37 6.49 -12.56 -11.84
C PHE A 37 5.16 -13.24 -11.55
N VAL A 38 4.06 -12.60 -11.96
CA VAL A 38 2.68 -13.08 -11.73
C VAL A 38 2.00 -13.18 -13.08
N SER A 39 2.34 -14.23 -13.85
CA SER A 39 1.72 -14.49 -15.15
C SER A 39 0.54 -15.44 -15.00
N ASP A 40 -0.48 -15.26 -15.85
CA ASP A 40 -1.59 -16.17 -16.14
C ASP A 40 -2.56 -16.52 -14.99
N LYS A 41 -2.24 -16.14 -13.74
CA LYS A 41 -3.17 -16.34 -12.63
C LYS A 41 -4.19 -15.22 -12.56
N GLU A 42 -5.44 -15.55 -12.29
CA GLU A 42 -6.45 -14.57 -11.87
C GLU A 42 -6.07 -14.05 -10.49
N VAL A 43 -6.01 -12.71 -10.32
CA VAL A 43 -5.56 -12.09 -9.09
C VAL A 43 -6.58 -11.13 -8.50
N TYR A 44 -6.57 -11.04 -7.19
CA TYR A 44 -7.27 -10.02 -6.41
C TYR A 44 -6.26 -8.97 -5.98
N VAL A 45 -6.53 -7.70 -6.26
CA VAL A 45 -5.59 -6.62 -6.00
C VAL A 45 -6.04 -5.82 -4.78
N LEU A 46 -5.12 -5.63 -3.83
CA LEU A 46 -5.31 -4.76 -2.65
C LEU A 46 -4.43 -3.51 -2.83
N LEU A 47 -5.02 -2.34 -2.73
CA LEU A 47 -4.29 -1.08 -2.88
C LEU A 47 -4.28 -0.32 -1.56
N THR A 48 -3.08 -0.02 -1.08
CA THR A 48 -2.90 0.83 0.10
C THR A 48 -3.29 2.27 -0.21
N HIS A 49 -3.07 2.73 -1.45
CA HIS A 49 -3.44 4.04 -1.99
C HIS A 49 -3.36 4.05 -3.52
N GLY A 50 -3.71 5.17 -4.15
CA GLY A 50 -3.88 5.26 -5.60
C GLY A 50 -2.75 5.91 -6.40
N HIS A 51 -1.53 6.11 -5.87
CA HIS A 51 -0.42 6.68 -6.66
C HIS A 51 0.02 5.72 -7.77
N PHE A 52 0.49 6.31 -8.89
CA PHE A 52 0.73 5.60 -10.14
C PHE A 52 1.71 4.43 -10.01
N ASP A 53 2.75 4.57 -9.22
CA ASP A 53 3.77 3.54 -9.05
C ASP A 53 3.28 2.32 -8.25
N HIS A 54 2.15 2.44 -7.56
CA HIS A 54 1.43 1.35 -6.87
C HIS A 54 0.32 0.70 -7.71
N ILE A 55 -0.05 1.31 -8.86
CA ILE A 55 -1.18 0.85 -9.68
C ILE A 55 -0.81 0.53 -11.13
N MET A 56 0.33 0.97 -11.65
CA MET A 56 0.68 0.79 -13.08
C MET A 56 0.79 -0.68 -13.50
N GLY A 57 1.09 -1.59 -12.59
CA GLY A 57 1.12 -3.02 -12.86
C GLY A 57 -0.25 -3.66 -13.08
N LEU A 58 -1.36 -2.96 -12.79
CA LEU A 58 -2.71 -3.46 -13.04
C LEU A 58 -2.92 -3.88 -14.51
N SER A 59 -2.33 -3.15 -15.45
CA SER A 59 -2.42 -3.46 -16.89
C SER A 59 -1.64 -4.71 -17.31
N GLU A 60 -0.80 -5.26 -16.43
CA GLU A 60 0.03 -6.44 -16.69
C GLU A 60 -0.56 -7.73 -16.08
N LEU A 61 -1.66 -7.63 -15.34
CA LEU A 61 -2.24 -8.70 -14.56
C LEU A 61 -3.63 -9.11 -15.08
N ASN A 62 -3.99 -10.38 -14.87
CA ASN A 62 -5.36 -10.85 -15.04
C ASN A 62 -6.18 -10.51 -13.77
N VAL A 63 -6.57 -9.24 -13.66
CA VAL A 63 -7.22 -8.70 -12.47
C VAL A 63 -8.69 -9.14 -12.42
N LYS A 64 -9.05 -9.88 -11.36
CA LYS A 64 -10.44 -10.26 -11.06
C LYS A 64 -11.19 -9.12 -10.38
N LYS A 65 -10.55 -8.52 -9.39
CA LYS A 65 -11.14 -7.49 -8.54
C LYS A 65 -10.07 -6.61 -7.92
N ILE A 66 -10.39 -5.33 -7.74
CA ILE A 66 -9.56 -4.35 -7.07
C ILE A 66 -10.26 -3.89 -5.79
N PHE A 67 -9.51 -3.85 -4.70
CA PHE A 67 -9.94 -3.29 -3.42
C PHE A 67 -9.11 -2.05 -3.12
N ILE A 68 -9.77 -0.90 -3.03
CA ILE A 68 -9.18 0.39 -2.70
C ILE A 68 -10.18 1.20 -1.86
N SER A 69 -9.70 2.17 -1.11
CA SER A 69 -10.56 3.09 -0.37
C SER A 69 -11.45 3.93 -1.31
N LYS A 70 -12.64 4.31 -0.83
CA LYS A 70 -13.55 5.19 -1.58
C LYS A 70 -12.89 6.53 -1.94
N GLU A 71 -12.06 7.05 -1.04
CA GLU A 71 -11.38 8.33 -1.19
C GLU A 71 -10.35 8.34 -2.32
N ASP A 72 -9.65 7.22 -2.56
CA ASP A 72 -8.62 7.12 -3.61
C ASP A 72 -9.12 6.43 -4.89
N LYS A 73 -10.38 5.97 -4.93
CA LYS A 73 -10.94 5.24 -6.08
C LYS A 73 -10.77 5.98 -7.41
N GLU A 74 -10.99 7.30 -7.42
CA GLU A 74 -10.86 8.11 -8.63
C GLU A 74 -9.43 8.14 -9.19
N MET A 75 -8.42 7.91 -8.34
CA MET A 75 -7.02 7.87 -8.77
C MET A 75 -6.74 6.74 -9.78
N LEU A 76 -7.54 5.66 -9.77
CA LEU A 76 -7.40 4.57 -10.76
C LEU A 76 -7.62 5.04 -12.19
N THR A 77 -8.49 6.02 -12.40
CA THR A 77 -8.91 6.48 -13.74
C THR A 77 -8.46 7.89 -14.08
N ASN A 78 -7.86 8.61 -13.13
CA ASN A 78 -7.50 10.01 -13.31
C ASN A 78 -5.97 10.20 -13.22
N PRO A 79 -5.27 10.35 -14.39
CA PRO A 79 -3.82 10.49 -14.43
C PRO A 79 -3.26 11.72 -13.70
N SER A 80 -4.06 12.77 -13.53
CA SER A 80 -3.66 13.95 -12.76
C SER A 80 -3.65 13.67 -11.27
N LEU A 81 -4.64 12.92 -10.78
CA LEU A 81 -4.76 12.58 -9.36
C LEU A 81 -3.74 11.51 -8.94
N ASN A 82 -3.47 10.52 -9.80
CA ASN A 82 -2.49 9.48 -9.49
C ASN A 82 -1.04 9.89 -9.83
N PHE A 83 -0.82 11.08 -10.36
CA PHE A 83 0.47 11.66 -10.75
C PHE A 83 1.19 10.99 -11.93
N SER A 84 0.60 10.02 -12.62
CA SER A 84 1.23 9.39 -13.79
C SER A 84 1.47 10.38 -14.94
N GLN A 85 0.65 11.41 -15.03
CA GLN A 85 0.80 12.46 -16.06
C GLN A 85 2.15 13.18 -15.96
N LEU A 86 2.74 13.31 -14.77
CA LEU A 86 4.05 13.95 -14.57
C LEU A 86 5.21 13.14 -15.17
N PHE A 87 4.99 11.87 -15.49
CA PHE A 87 5.98 10.94 -16.03
C PHE A 87 5.78 10.67 -17.54
N GLY A 88 5.01 11.53 -18.22
CA GLY A 88 4.89 11.58 -19.68
C GLY A 88 3.85 10.65 -20.32
N GLN A 89 3.30 9.70 -19.58
CA GLN A 89 2.20 8.85 -20.03
C GLN A 89 1.16 8.72 -18.94
N GLY A 90 -0.03 9.29 -19.18
CA GLY A 90 -1.12 9.16 -18.23
C GLY A 90 -1.57 7.70 -18.08
N PHE A 91 -1.61 7.17 -16.86
CA PHE A 91 -2.13 5.85 -16.55
C PHE A 91 -3.57 5.93 -16.09
N SER A 92 -4.42 5.10 -16.67
CA SER A 92 -5.81 4.93 -16.30
C SER A 92 -6.19 3.45 -16.41
N PHE A 93 -6.87 2.93 -15.42
CA PHE A 93 -7.33 1.53 -15.38
C PHE A 93 -8.78 1.45 -14.94
N ASN A 94 -9.58 0.73 -15.74
CA ASN A 94 -10.98 0.43 -15.43
C ASN A 94 -11.11 -1.05 -15.09
N GLY A 95 -11.74 -1.35 -13.96
CA GLY A 95 -11.94 -2.72 -13.48
C GLY A 95 -13.11 -2.82 -12.52
N ASP A 96 -13.34 -4.02 -11.99
CA ASP A 96 -14.30 -4.26 -10.90
C ASP A 96 -13.66 -3.80 -9.58
N VAL A 97 -14.20 -2.72 -8.99
CA VAL A 97 -13.62 -2.01 -7.84
C VAL A 97 -14.58 -1.98 -6.67
N GLU A 98 -14.15 -2.54 -5.54
CA GLU A 98 -14.87 -2.51 -4.26
C GLU A 98 -14.11 -1.71 -3.19
N ASP A 99 -14.86 -1.26 -2.16
CA ASP A 99 -14.24 -0.58 -1.02
C ASP A 99 -13.49 -1.58 -0.16
N ILE A 100 -12.20 -1.35 0.03
CA ILE A 100 -11.34 -2.22 0.82
C ILE A 100 -11.80 -2.35 2.28
N ASP A 101 -12.38 -1.29 2.84
CA ASP A 101 -12.86 -1.25 4.23
C ASP A 101 -14.05 -2.21 4.47
N GLU A 102 -14.76 -2.65 3.42
CA GLU A 102 -15.89 -3.57 3.52
C GLU A 102 -15.45 -5.06 3.50
N HIS A 103 -14.22 -5.35 3.10
CA HIS A 103 -13.75 -6.71 2.84
C HIS A 103 -12.53 -7.13 3.66
N PHE A 104 -11.74 -6.17 4.13
CA PHE A 104 -10.48 -6.46 4.82
C PHE A 104 -10.37 -5.65 6.12
N GLU A 105 -9.57 -6.16 7.06
CA GLU A 105 -9.19 -5.38 8.23
C GLU A 105 -8.24 -4.26 7.80
N THR A 106 -8.68 -3.02 7.98
CA THR A 106 -7.91 -1.83 7.64
C THR A 106 -7.84 -0.83 8.79
N ILE A 107 -6.84 0.04 8.73
CA ILE A 107 -6.80 1.26 9.53
C ILE A 107 -6.75 2.44 8.56
N LYS A 108 -7.72 3.35 8.66
CA LYS A 108 -7.69 4.61 7.91
C LYS A 108 -6.46 5.40 8.28
N ALA A 109 -5.65 5.74 7.27
CA ALA A 109 -4.34 6.36 7.45
C ALA A 109 -4.14 7.59 6.53
N PRO A 110 -5.10 8.56 6.53
CA PRO A 110 -4.98 9.74 5.67
C PRO A 110 -3.73 10.53 6.02
N GLY A 111 -3.07 11.04 4.98
CA GLY A 111 -1.85 11.85 5.15
C GLY A 111 -0.94 11.84 3.94
N HIS A 112 -0.55 10.70 3.44
CA HIS A 112 0.17 10.57 2.17
C HIS A 112 -0.79 10.78 0.97
N THR A 113 -1.93 10.08 1.00
CA THR A 113 -3.15 10.43 0.29
C THR A 113 -4.30 10.56 1.28
N MET A 114 -5.45 11.04 0.85
CA MET A 114 -6.64 11.08 1.71
C MET A 114 -7.25 9.69 1.89
N GLY A 115 -7.05 8.80 0.93
CA GLY A 115 -7.54 7.44 0.95
C GLY A 115 -6.57 6.39 1.46
N SER A 116 -5.36 6.75 1.87
CA SER A 116 -4.36 5.78 2.38
C SER A 116 -4.92 4.86 3.45
N ARG A 117 -4.60 3.57 3.34
CA ARG A 117 -4.98 2.51 4.30
C ARG A 117 -3.77 1.70 4.73
N ILE A 118 -3.76 1.33 6.00
CA ILE A 118 -2.94 0.22 6.49
C ILE A 118 -3.82 -1.02 6.36
N ILE A 119 -3.34 -2.03 5.65
CA ILE A 119 -4.08 -3.29 5.44
C ILE A 119 -3.46 -4.36 6.34
N ILE A 120 -4.28 -5.09 7.08
CA ILE A 120 -3.82 -6.12 8.02
C ILE A 120 -4.37 -7.47 7.56
N ILE A 121 -3.45 -8.42 7.34
CA ILE A 121 -3.79 -9.79 6.98
C ILE A 121 -2.89 -10.73 7.80
N ASP A 122 -3.46 -11.45 8.75
CA ASP A 122 -2.73 -12.31 9.68
C ASP A 122 -1.57 -11.58 10.40
N ASP A 123 -0.32 -12.00 10.10
CA ASP A 123 0.90 -11.42 10.66
C ASP A 123 1.52 -10.31 9.78
N LEU A 124 0.84 -9.92 8.70
CA LEU A 124 1.31 -8.96 7.71
C LEU A 124 0.57 -7.62 7.84
N ILE A 125 1.32 -6.53 7.92
CA ILE A 125 0.81 -5.16 7.99
C ILE A 125 1.36 -4.38 6.79
N PHE A 126 0.56 -4.21 5.75
CA PHE A 126 0.92 -3.44 4.57
C PHE A 126 0.67 -1.96 4.85
N THR A 127 1.73 -1.19 4.90
CA THR A 127 1.68 0.23 5.31
C THR A 127 1.72 1.20 4.14
N GLY A 128 1.90 0.71 2.91
CA GLY A 128 2.06 1.56 1.74
C GLY A 128 3.09 2.68 2.00
N ASP A 129 2.72 3.87 1.59
CA ASP A 129 3.55 5.06 1.77
C ASP A 129 3.16 5.91 2.98
N THR A 130 2.41 5.34 3.92
CA THR A 130 2.13 6.01 5.19
C THR A 130 3.31 5.90 6.15
N VAL A 131 3.82 4.67 6.35
CA VAL A 131 4.90 4.37 7.31
C VAL A 131 5.95 3.49 6.68
N PHE A 132 7.19 3.92 6.71
CA PHE A 132 8.38 3.12 6.42
C PHE A 132 9.09 2.74 7.72
N CYS A 133 9.99 1.78 7.69
CA CYS A 133 10.64 1.31 8.93
C CYS A 133 11.40 2.41 9.66
N SER A 134 12.03 3.34 8.96
CA SER A 134 12.87 4.42 9.54
C SER A 134 12.30 5.83 9.36
N THR A 135 11.23 5.99 8.59
CA THR A 135 10.64 7.31 8.27
C THR A 135 9.15 7.16 7.95
N ILE A 136 8.54 8.22 7.43
CA ILE A 136 7.15 8.26 6.94
C ILE A 136 7.10 8.75 5.52
N GLY A 137 5.98 8.53 4.83
CA GLY A 137 5.73 9.03 3.49
C GLY A 137 5.62 10.55 3.42
N ARG A 138 5.88 11.09 2.24
CA ARG A 138 5.69 12.50 1.93
C ARG A 138 4.21 12.90 1.95
N VAL A 139 3.94 14.17 2.17
CA VAL A 139 2.57 14.71 2.28
C VAL A 139 2.30 15.89 1.34
N ASP A 140 3.26 16.23 0.49
CA ASP A 140 3.30 17.44 -0.30
C ASP A 140 2.74 17.29 -1.73
N LEU A 141 2.31 16.09 -2.13
CA LEU A 141 1.62 15.86 -3.39
C LEU A 141 0.10 15.99 -3.21
N SER A 142 -0.58 14.90 -2.87
CA SER A 142 -2.03 14.86 -2.64
C SER A 142 -2.41 14.73 -1.16
N GLY A 143 -1.43 14.91 -0.28
CA GLY A 143 -1.56 14.62 1.14
C GLY A 143 -1.94 15.80 2.03
N SER A 144 -1.90 15.54 3.34
CA SER A 144 -2.09 16.54 4.39
C SER A 144 -1.17 16.25 5.57
N ARG A 145 -0.38 17.26 5.95
CA ARG A 145 0.50 17.14 7.11
C ARG A 145 -0.28 16.97 8.40
N GLU A 146 -1.39 17.69 8.55
CA GLU A 146 -2.25 17.60 9.75
C GLU A 146 -2.80 16.19 9.88
N LYS A 147 -3.32 15.62 8.77
CA LYS A 147 -3.86 14.26 8.75
C LYS A 147 -2.77 13.22 9.01
N MET A 148 -1.57 13.39 8.48
CA MET A 148 -0.46 12.48 8.76
C MET A 148 -0.12 12.47 10.27
N ILE A 149 -0.11 13.63 10.94
CA ILE A 149 0.15 13.73 12.37
C ILE A 149 -0.94 12.98 13.17
N GLU A 150 -2.22 13.14 12.82
CA GLU A 150 -3.34 12.41 13.44
C GLU A 150 -3.21 10.90 13.23
N THR A 151 -2.91 10.49 12.01
CA THR A 151 -2.68 9.09 11.63
C THR A 151 -1.53 8.48 12.44
N LEU A 152 -0.40 9.15 12.54
CA LEU A 152 0.75 8.65 13.30
C LEU A 152 0.45 8.48 14.79
N LYS A 153 -0.35 9.36 15.40
CA LYS A 153 -0.83 9.19 16.78
C LYS A 153 -1.66 7.92 16.93
N THR A 154 -2.61 7.71 16.02
CA THR A 154 -3.47 6.53 16.00
C THR A 154 -2.66 5.24 15.80
N LEU A 155 -1.71 5.25 14.86
CA LEU A 155 -0.86 4.09 14.58
C LEU A 155 0.08 3.79 15.75
N ASN A 156 0.67 4.80 16.39
CA ASN A 156 1.47 4.60 17.60
C ASN A 156 0.68 3.90 18.69
N GLU A 157 -0.56 4.35 18.94
CA GLU A 157 -1.42 3.73 19.95
C GLU A 157 -1.79 2.29 19.58
N ARG A 158 -2.18 2.04 18.34
CA ARG A 158 -2.58 0.71 17.88
C ARG A 158 -1.40 -0.27 17.87
N PHE A 159 -0.28 0.09 17.23
CA PHE A 159 0.89 -0.77 17.12
C PHE A 159 1.56 -1.03 18.48
N SER A 160 1.43 -0.09 19.45
CA SER A 160 1.93 -0.32 20.82
C SER A 160 1.23 -1.51 21.50
N LYS A 161 -0.01 -1.80 21.17
CA LYS A 161 -0.85 -2.86 21.73
C LYS A 161 -0.78 -4.19 20.96
N MET A 162 -0.21 -4.18 19.74
CA MET A 162 -0.10 -5.37 18.88
C MET A 162 1.16 -6.18 19.21
N ASP A 163 1.20 -7.44 18.73
CA ASP A 163 2.40 -8.28 18.80
C ASP A 163 3.57 -7.60 18.09
N LYS A 164 4.69 -7.50 18.80
CA LYS A 164 5.90 -6.83 18.31
C LYS A 164 6.61 -7.56 17.17
N ASN A 165 6.25 -8.80 16.91
CA ASN A 165 6.81 -9.63 15.83
C ASN A 165 6.02 -9.49 14.51
N LEU A 166 4.84 -8.84 14.50
CA LEU A 166 4.11 -8.57 13.27
C LEU A 166 4.98 -7.79 12.28
N LYS A 167 4.86 -8.15 11.01
CA LYS A 167 5.69 -7.62 9.93
C LYS A 167 5.11 -6.32 9.39
N ILE A 168 5.94 -5.30 9.29
CA ILE A 168 5.65 -4.03 8.63
C ILE A 168 6.17 -4.12 7.20
N LEU A 169 5.26 -4.00 6.24
CA LEU A 169 5.46 -4.18 4.81
C LEU A 169 5.15 -2.86 4.07
N PRO A 170 6.14 -1.96 3.96
CA PRO A 170 5.94 -0.65 3.34
C PRO A 170 5.96 -0.70 1.81
N GLY A 171 5.41 0.34 1.17
CA GLY A 171 5.43 0.51 -0.28
C GLY A 171 6.84 0.69 -0.86
N HIS A 172 7.77 1.20 -0.07
CA HIS A 172 9.18 1.37 -0.45
C HIS A 172 10.12 0.98 0.67
N ASN A 173 11.42 0.87 0.34
CA ASN A 173 12.51 0.56 1.26
C ASN A 173 12.42 -0.84 1.90
N GLU A 174 13.04 -0.99 3.06
CA GLU A 174 13.16 -2.26 3.77
C GLU A 174 11.90 -2.60 4.58
N GLN A 175 11.67 -3.88 4.76
CA GLN A 175 10.65 -4.43 5.65
C GLN A 175 11.21 -4.54 7.06
N CYS A 176 10.34 -4.51 8.07
CA CYS A 176 10.75 -4.71 9.45
C CYS A 176 9.63 -5.33 10.30
N THR A 177 9.81 -5.37 11.60
CA THR A 177 8.76 -5.72 12.56
C THR A 177 8.30 -4.48 13.32
N ILE A 178 7.14 -4.56 13.98
CA ILE A 178 6.69 -3.51 14.90
C ILE A 178 7.78 -3.21 15.96
N LYS A 179 8.49 -4.24 16.45
CA LYS A 179 9.62 -4.06 17.38
C LYS A 179 10.71 -3.17 16.80
N THR A 180 11.09 -3.43 15.55
CA THR A 180 12.12 -2.65 14.86
C THR A 180 11.64 -1.24 14.54
N LEU A 181 10.38 -1.10 14.09
CA LEU A 181 9.75 0.19 13.83
C LEU A 181 9.88 1.12 15.06
N PHE A 182 9.45 0.64 16.24
CA PHE A 182 9.55 1.42 17.48
C PHE A 182 10.98 1.73 17.91
N LYS A 183 11.96 0.94 17.49
CA LYS A 183 13.38 1.15 17.79
C LYS A 183 14.02 2.24 16.93
N ILE A 184 13.69 2.29 15.64
CA ILE A 184 14.45 3.10 14.67
C ILE A 184 13.68 4.27 14.06
N ASN A 185 12.32 4.20 14.03
CA ASN A 185 11.52 5.25 13.42
C ASN A 185 11.26 6.39 14.43
N PRO A 186 11.71 7.63 14.15
CA PRO A 186 11.58 8.75 15.10
C PRO A 186 10.14 9.17 15.38
N TYR A 187 9.20 8.78 14.53
CA TYR A 187 7.76 9.06 14.69
C TYR A 187 7.04 8.04 15.57
N PHE A 188 7.69 6.92 15.90
CA PHE A 188 7.15 5.87 16.76
C PHE A 188 7.97 5.77 18.04
N LYS A 189 7.33 5.99 19.19
CA LYS A 189 8.00 5.95 20.50
C LYS A 189 7.21 5.05 21.45
N THR A 190 7.93 4.17 22.13
CA THR A 190 7.39 3.50 23.33
C THR A 190 7.17 4.58 24.41
N ARG A 191 5.94 4.69 24.87
CA ARG A 191 5.63 5.46 26.09
C ARG A 191 6.04 4.66 27.30
#